data_a93334b7530af1c025488546d0af3a9a
#
_entry.id   a93334b7530af1c025488546d0af3a9a
#
_cell.length_a   1.000
_cell.length_b   1.000
_cell.length_c   1.000
_cell.angle_alpha   90.00
_cell.angle_beta   90.00
_cell.angle_gamma   90.00
#
_symmetry.space_group_name_H-M   'P 1'
#
loop_
_entity.id
_entity.type
_entity.pdbx_description
1 polymer ?
#
loop_
_entity_poly.entity_id
_entity_poly.type
_entity_poly.pdbx_seq_one_letter_code
_entity_poly.pdbx_strand_id
1 'polypeptide(L)'
;MTDAMIRQSIVDEEHLKILSIGYMVSAAISAVFSLFGLMYAAMGTVVTEAMKRAPELATNPNSAPPEFIGWIFGALGVGFFLLSITLAGLKLGVALCLRKRKGRVFCMVVGVIECFGVPYGTLLGIFTFIVLGRETVTRLFEANAISAPPA
;
A
#
# COMPACT_ATOMS: atom_id res chain seq x y z
N MET A 1 14.68 -15.93 -33.92
CA MET A 1 14.77 -15.29 -32.59
C MET A 1 16.13 -15.64 -32.02
N THR A 2 16.94 -14.64 -31.73
CA THR A 2 18.32 -14.86 -31.25
C THR A 2 18.26 -15.37 -29.81
N ASP A 3 19.12 -16.33 -29.41
CA ASP A 3 19.19 -16.90 -28.05
C ASP A 3 19.29 -15.82 -26.95
N ALA A 4 19.86 -14.68 -27.28
CA ALA A 4 19.91 -13.51 -26.40
C ALA A 4 18.51 -12.95 -26.04
N MET A 5 17.57 -12.91 -27.00
CA MET A 5 16.20 -12.44 -26.75
C MET A 5 15.42 -13.41 -25.87
N ILE A 6 15.62 -14.70 -26.03
CA ILE A 6 14.97 -15.74 -25.22
C ILE A 6 15.48 -15.67 -23.78
N ARG A 7 16.77 -15.53 -23.58
CA ARG A 7 17.36 -15.35 -22.24
C ARG A 7 16.85 -14.09 -21.56
N GLN A 8 16.72 -13.00 -22.29
CA GLN A 8 16.26 -11.72 -21.75
C GLN A 8 14.78 -11.78 -21.33
N SER A 9 13.93 -12.47 -22.11
CA SER A 9 12.52 -12.66 -21.73
C SER A 9 12.35 -13.50 -20.47
N ILE A 10 13.18 -14.53 -20.26
CA ILE A 10 13.16 -15.37 -19.05
C ILE A 10 13.56 -14.53 -17.82
N VAL A 11 14.62 -13.75 -17.93
CA VAL A 11 15.09 -12.87 -16.85
C VAL A 11 14.03 -11.81 -16.50
N ASP A 12 13.37 -11.24 -17.49
CA ASP A 12 12.32 -10.23 -17.27
C ASP A 12 11.06 -10.84 -16.63
N GLU A 13 10.71 -12.08 -16.94
CA GLU A 13 9.63 -12.81 -16.25
C GLU A 13 9.95 -13.09 -14.78
N GLU A 14 11.18 -13.45 -14.47
CA GLU A 14 11.62 -13.63 -13.09
C GLU A 14 11.60 -12.32 -12.30
N HIS A 15 12.02 -11.21 -12.90
CA HIS A 15 11.95 -9.90 -12.26
C HIS A 15 10.50 -9.46 -11.97
N LEU A 16 9.56 -9.71 -12.88
CA LEU A 16 8.13 -9.46 -12.65
C LEU A 16 7.59 -10.29 -11.50
N LYS A 17 8.00 -11.55 -11.39
CA LYS A 17 7.61 -12.44 -10.31
C LYS A 17 8.16 -11.97 -8.96
N ILE A 18 9.43 -11.60 -8.91
CA ILE A 18 10.08 -11.05 -7.70
C ILE A 18 9.39 -9.75 -7.28
N LEU A 19 9.10 -8.85 -8.23
CA LEU A 19 8.39 -7.60 -7.98
C LEU A 19 6.99 -7.85 -7.41
N SER A 20 6.24 -8.82 -7.98
CA SER A 20 4.94 -9.22 -7.47
C SER A 20 5.00 -9.72 -6.02
N ILE A 21 6.01 -10.53 -5.70
CA ILE A 21 6.24 -11.02 -4.32
C ILE A 21 6.57 -9.84 -3.39
N GLY A 22 7.41 -8.91 -3.83
CA GLY A 22 7.73 -7.70 -3.08
C GLY A 22 6.49 -6.88 -2.72
N TYR A 23 5.58 -6.69 -3.68
CA TYR A 23 4.31 -6.01 -3.42
C TYR A 23 3.38 -6.80 -2.49
N MET A 24 3.34 -8.13 -2.57
CA MET A 24 2.57 -8.96 -1.63
C MET A 24 3.09 -8.84 -0.21
N VAL A 25 4.40 -8.88 -0.02
CA VAL A 25 5.05 -8.70 1.29
C VAL A 25 4.78 -7.29 1.82
N SER A 26 4.94 -6.26 0.99
CA SER A 26 4.62 -4.88 1.35
C SER A 26 3.15 -4.69 1.75
N ALA A 27 2.22 -5.32 1.02
CA ALA A 27 0.79 -5.31 1.36
C ALA A 27 0.52 -5.97 2.73
N ALA A 28 1.16 -7.11 3.01
CA ALA A 28 1.04 -7.80 4.29
C ALA A 28 1.57 -6.94 5.44
N ILE A 29 2.74 -6.31 5.27
CA ILE A 29 3.31 -5.38 6.25
C ILE A 29 2.35 -4.21 6.48
N SER A 30 1.81 -3.60 5.42
CA SER A 30 0.85 -2.49 5.54
C SER A 30 -0.44 -2.91 6.25
N ALA A 31 -0.92 -4.14 6.03
CA ALA A 31 -2.07 -4.69 6.73
C ALA A 31 -1.80 -4.87 8.23
N VAL A 32 -0.61 -5.35 8.60
CA VAL A 32 -0.21 -5.44 10.02
C VAL A 32 -0.13 -4.04 10.65
N PHE A 33 0.45 -3.07 9.94
CA PHE A 33 0.51 -1.68 10.41
C PHE A 33 -0.88 -1.06 10.59
N SER A 34 -1.89 -1.47 9.82
CA SER A 34 -3.26 -0.98 9.99
C SER A 34 -3.86 -1.34 11.37
N LEU A 35 -3.40 -2.42 12.01
CA LEU A 35 -3.82 -2.79 13.36
C LEU A 35 -3.43 -1.73 14.40
N PHE A 36 -2.32 -1.02 14.20
CA PHE A 36 -1.94 0.11 15.06
C PHE A 36 -3.00 1.23 14.99
N GLY A 37 -3.56 1.50 13.81
CA GLY A 37 -4.66 2.46 13.68
C GLY A 37 -5.89 2.07 14.52
N LEU A 38 -6.26 0.79 14.53
CA LEU A 38 -7.34 0.27 15.38
C LEU A 38 -7.00 0.41 16.87
N MET A 39 -5.75 0.14 17.24
CA MET A 39 -5.31 0.31 18.64
C MET A 39 -5.43 1.77 19.09
N TYR A 40 -5.02 2.74 18.23
CA TYR A 40 -5.18 4.17 18.52
C TYR A 40 -6.65 4.58 18.60
N ALA A 41 -7.49 4.08 17.73
CA ALA A 41 -8.93 4.33 17.76
C ALA A 41 -9.56 3.79 19.07
N ALA A 42 -9.21 2.56 19.47
CA ALA A 42 -9.66 1.97 20.73
C ALA A 42 -9.17 2.77 21.94
N MET A 43 -7.92 3.23 21.92
CA MET A 43 -7.39 4.07 22.99
C MET A 43 -8.16 5.41 23.10
N GLY A 44 -8.53 6.00 21.96
CA GLY A 44 -9.39 7.20 21.93
C GLY A 44 -10.73 6.98 22.62
N THR A 45 -11.40 5.84 22.38
CA THR A 45 -12.68 5.52 23.05
C THR A 45 -12.49 5.28 24.55
N VAL A 46 -11.44 4.56 24.96
CA VAL A 46 -11.14 4.30 26.37
C VAL A 46 -10.88 5.60 27.13
N VAL A 47 -10.08 6.52 26.53
CA VAL A 47 -9.81 7.82 27.12
C VAL A 47 -11.09 8.63 27.27
N THR A 48 -11.95 8.67 26.26
CA THR A 48 -13.23 9.39 26.32
C THR A 48 -14.13 8.84 27.42
N GLU A 49 -14.27 7.52 27.53
CA GLU A 49 -15.07 6.88 28.57
C GLU A 49 -14.50 7.07 29.98
N ALA A 50 -13.17 6.98 30.13
CA ALA A 50 -12.50 7.22 31.41
C ALA A 50 -12.73 8.65 31.92
N MET A 51 -12.66 9.63 31.01
CA MET A 51 -12.87 11.04 31.35
C MET A 51 -14.33 11.36 31.71
N LYS A 52 -15.31 10.69 31.09
CA LYS A 52 -16.72 10.81 31.46
C LYS A 52 -17.00 10.30 32.86
N ARG A 53 -16.25 9.28 33.32
CA ARG A 53 -16.41 8.66 34.66
C ARG A 53 -15.64 9.40 35.74
N ALA A 54 -14.64 10.20 35.40
CA ALA A 54 -13.81 10.94 36.37
C ALA A 54 -13.72 12.44 35.99
N PRO A 55 -14.83 13.20 36.11
CA PRO A 55 -14.85 14.62 35.73
C PRO A 55 -13.89 15.49 36.58
N GLU A 56 -13.46 15.01 37.73
CA GLU A 56 -12.50 15.71 38.58
C GLU A 56 -11.09 15.84 37.97
N LEU A 57 -10.72 14.94 37.08
CA LEU A 57 -9.45 15.01 36.32
C LEU A 57 -9.48 16.09 35.24
N ALA A 58 -10.67 16.57 34.86
CA ALA A 58 -10.88 17.57 33.84
C ALA A 58 -10.80 19.02 34.33
N THR A 59 -10.61 19.23 35.63
CA THR A 59 -10.77 20.54 36.30
C THR A 59 -9.57 21.48 36.16
N ASN A 60 -8.61 21.16 35.29
CA ASN A 60 -7.48 22.06 35.03
C ASN A 60 -7.87 23.07 33.95
N PRO A 61 -8.06 24.39 34.27
CA PRO A 61 -8.59 25.38 33.30
C PRO A 61 -7.69 25.64 32.10
N ASN A 62 -6.46 25.09 32.09
CA ASN A 62 -5.49 25.24 31.01
C ASN A 62 -5.33 24.01 30.12
N SER A 63 -6.08 22.92 30.36
CA SER A 63 -6.05 21.72 29.54
C SER A 63 -7.20 21.75 28.53
N ALA A 64 -6.91 21.31 27.28
CA ALA A 64 -7.95 21.11 26.27
C ALA A 64 -9.06 20.20 26.82
N PRO A 65 -10.33 20.45 26.46
CA PRO A 65 -11.44 19.61 26.92
C PRO A 65 -11.14 18.13 26.68
N PRO A 66 -11.27 17.27 27.70
CA PRO A 66 -10.89 15.85 27.59
C PRO A 66 -11.60 15.10 26.48
N GLU A 67 -12.84 15.48 26.16
CA GLU A 67 -13.58 14.93 25.01
C GLU A 67 -12.91 15.21 23.68
N PHE A 68 -12.30 16.40 23.51
CA PHE A 68 -11.62 16.81 22.30
C PHE A 68 -10.36 15.95 22.04
N ILE A 69 -9.62 15.62 23.09
CA ILE A 69 -8.43 14.77 23.02
C ILE A 69 -8.82 13.35 22.57
N GLY A 70 -9.81 12.75 23.21
CA GLY A 70 -10.32 11.43 22.85
C GLY A 70 -10.85 11.37 21.41
N TRP A 71 -11.54 12.42 20.95
CA TRP A 71 -12.05 12.52 19.60
C TRP A 71 -10.91 12.63 18.55
N ILE A 72 -9.87 13.41 18.86
CA ILE A 72 -8.67 13.51 17.97
C ILE A 72 -8.00 12.15 17.84
N PHE A 73 -7.73 11.45 18.93
CA PHE A 73 -7.11 10.13 18.89
C PHE A 73 -7.97 9.12 18.14
N GLY A 74 -9.27 9.15 18.35
CA GLY A 74 -10.22 8.31 17.62
C GLY A 74 -10.23 8.60 16.12
N ALA A 75 -10.35 9.86 15.74
CA ALA A 75 -10.36 10.29 14.33
C ALA A 75 -9.04 9.98 13.62
N LEU A 76 -7.90 10.25 14.26
CA LEU A 76 -6.58 9.92 13.73
C LEU A 76 -6.41 8.40 13.58
N GLY A 77 -6.84 7.61 14.57
CA GLY A 77 -6.76 6.15 14.52
C GLY A 77 -7.58 5.57 13.38
N VAL A 78 -8.83 6.00 13.22
CA VAL A 78 -9.70 5.57 12.12
C VAL A 78 -9.16 6.04 10.77
N GLY A 79 -8.72 7.29 10.65
CA GLY A 79 -8.13 7.83 9.43
C GLY A 79 -6.88 7.06 9.00
N PHE A 80 -5.98 6.78 9.94
CA PHE A 80 -4.78 5.99 9.70
C PHE A 80 -5.12 4.55 9.28
N PHE A 81 -6.10 3.92 9.94
CA PHE A 81 -6.57 2.58 9.57
C PHE A 81 -7.11 2.53 8.15
N LEU A 82 -8.02 3.45 7.79
CA LEU A 82 -8.61 3.50 6.45
C LEU A 82 -7.55 3.76 5.37
N LEU A 83 -6.61 4.67 5.63
CA LEU A 83 -5.50 4.95 4.72
C LEU A 83 -4.62 3.71 4.52
N SER A 84 -4.22 3.07 5.61
CA SER A 84 -3.34 1.89 5.57
C SER A 84 -3.99 0.71 4.87
N ILE A 85 -5.27 0.43 5.11
CA ILE A 85 -5.98 -0.68 4.46
C ILE A 85 -6.21 -0.41 2.97
N THR A 86 -6.45 0.85 2.59
CA THR A 86 -6.56 1.26 1.19
C THR A 86 -5.24 1.06 0.46
N LEU A 87 -4.13 1.51 1.04
CA LEU A 87 -2.80 1.30 0.47
C LEU A 87 -2.44 -0.19 0.37
N ALA A 88 -2.77 -1.00 1.38
CA ALA A 88 -2.57 -2.45 1.33
C ALA A 88 -3.37 -3.08 0.18
N GLY A 89 -4.61 -2.66 -0.04
CA GLY A 89 -5.45 -3.11 -1.15
C GLY A 89 -4.87 -2.72 -2.51
N LEU A 90 -4.38 -1.50 -2.67
CA LEU A 90 -3.71 -1.04 -3.90
C LEU A 90 -2.46 -1.86 -4.21
N LYS A 91 -1.61 -2.13 -3.21
CA LYS A 91 -0.42 -2.96 -3.34
C LYS A 91 -0.77 -4.39 -3.77
N LEU A 92 -1.79 -4.97 -3.16
CA LEU A 92 -2.29 -6.29 -3.54
C LEU A 92 -2.82 -6.29 -4.98
N GLY A 93 -3.54 -5.23 -5.37
CA GLY A 93 -3.99 -5.02 -6.76
C GLY A 93 -2.82 -5.00 -7.74
N VAL A 94 -1.74 -4.27 -7.43
CA VAL A 94 -0.51 -4.26 -8.26
C VAL A 94 0.10 -5.66 -8.36
N ALA A 95 0.24 -6.37 -7.22
CA ALA A 95 0.78 -7.72 -7.22
C ALA A 95 0.00 -8.67 -8.14
N LEU A 96 -1.33 -8.57 -8.13
CA LEU A 96 -2.21 -9.36 -8.98
C LEU A 96 -2.13 -8.92 -10.46
N CYS A 97 -2.06 -7.61 -10.72
CA CYS A 97 -1.90 -7.07 -12.07
C CYS A 97 -0.58 -7.49 -12.71
N LEU A 98 0.52 -7.46 -11.95
CA LEU A 98 1.83 -7.96 -12.39
C LEU A 98 1.77 -9.46 -12.75
N ARG A 99 1.13 -10.27 -11.89
CA ARG A 99 0.95 -11.72 -12.16
C ARG A 99 0.09 -12.00 -13.39
N LYS A 100 -0.95 -11.18 -13.62
CA LYS A 100 -1.84 -11.30 -14.77
C LYS A 100 -1.32 -10.58 -16.01
N ARG A 101 -0.21 -9.86 -15.92
CA ARG A 101 0.37 -9.02 -16.97
C ARG A 101 -0.65 -8.07 -17.59
N LYS A 102 -1.51 -7.46 -16.75
CA LYS A 102 -2.55 -6.49 -17.14
C LYS A 102 -2.39 -5.20 -16.35
N GLY A 103 -2.83 -4.05 -16.94
CA GLY A 103 -2.89 -2.79 -16.22
C GLY A 103 -1.53 -2.16 -15.89
N ARG A 104 -0.59 -2.11 -16.86
CA ARG A 104 0.74 -1.51 -16.72
C ARG A 104 0.68 -0.10 -16.13
N VAL A 105 -0.26 0.74 -16.61
CA VAL A 105 -0.44 2.12 -16.14
C VAL A 105 -0.80 2.16 -14.66
N PHE A 106 -1.71 1.28 -14.22
CA PHE A 106 -2.07 1.16 -12.81
C PHE A 106 -0.87 0.81 -11.92
N CYS A 107 -0.02 -0.14 -12.36
CA CYS A 107 1.20 -0.51 -11.63
C CYS A 107 2.17 0.67 -11.55
N MET A 108 2.31 1.49 -12.61
CA MET A 108 3.15 2.68 -12.59
C MET A 108 2.63 3.74 -11.62
N VAL A 109 1.32 4.02 -11.64
CA VAL A 109 0.71 5.02 -10.74
C VAL A 109 0.90 4.63 -9.28
N VAL A 110 0.64 3.37 -8.93
CA VAL A 110 0.84 2.90 -7.55
C VAL A 110 2.33 2.88 -7.20
N GLY A 111 3.23 2.58 -8.15
CA GLY A 111 4.68 2.69 -7.98
C GLY A 111 5.13 4.11 -7.60
N VAL A 112 4.52 5.15 -8.18
CA VAL A 112 4.77 6.56 -7.77
C VAL A 112 4.35 6.78 -6.32
N ILE A 113 3.16 6.31 -5.94
CA ILE A 113 2.65 6.44 -4.58
C ILE A 113 3.57 5.73 -3.59
N GLU A 114 4.07 4.55 -3.94
CA GLU A 114 5.02 3.79 -3.13
C GLU A 114 6.35 4.53 -2.92
N CYS A 115 6.82 5.32 -3.88
CA CYS A 115 8.06 6.10 -3.73
C CYS A 115 8.03 7.05 -2.53
N PHE A 116 6.85 7.45 -2.05
CA PHE A 116 6.71 8.25 -0.83
C PHE A 116 6.89 7.44 0.47
N GLY A 117 6.83 6.11 0.38
CA GLY A 117 7.00 5.20 1.51
C GLY A 117 8.46 4.88 1.83
N VAL A 118 9.19 5.82 2.45
CA VAL A 118 10.63 5.68 2.78
C VAL A 118 10.82 4.67 3.93
N PRO A 119 11.83 3.78 3.86
CA PRO A 119 12.80 3.53 2.78
C PRO A 119 12.36 2.40 1.82
N TYR A 120 11.48 1.50 2.26
CA TYR A 120 11.14 0.27 1.53
C TYR A 120 10.28 0.55 0.28
N GLY A 121 9.32 1.45 0.40
CA GLY A 121 8.44 1.84 -0.70
C GLY A 121 9.21 2.51 -1.84
N THR A 122 10.18 3.36 -1.52
CA THR A 122 11.04 4.03 -2.51
C THR A 122 11.82 3.02 -3.36
N LEU A 123 12.42 2.01 -2.72
CA LEU A 123 13.14 0.95 -3.43
C LEU A 123 12.20 0.15 -4.34
N LEU A 124 11.02 -0.21 -3.82
CA LEU A 124 10.03 -0.97 -4.58
C LEU A 124 9.46 -0.16 -5.75
N GLY A 125 9.20 1.13 -5.54
CA GLY A 125 8.73 2.06 -6.58
C GLY A 125 9.76 2.24 -7.70
N ILE A 126 11.02 2.53 -7.37
CA ILE A 126 12.11 2.67 -8.35
C ILE A 126 12.28 1.36 -9.14
N PHE A 127 12.30 0.22 -8.47
CA PHE A 127 12.42 -1.07 -9.13
C PHE A 127 11.24 -1.34 -10.07
N THR A 128 10.03 -0.92 -9.69
CA THR A 128 8.84 -0.97 -10.56
C THR A 128 9.05 -0.19 -11.85
N PHE A 129 9.58 1.04 -11.77
CA PHE A 129 9.86 1.85 -12.96
C PHE A 129 10.92 1.23 -13.85
N ILE A 130 12.00 0.70 -13.28
CA ILE A 130 13.07 0.07 -14.04
C ILE A 130 12.55 -1.17 -14.78
N VAL A 131 11.78 -2.02 -14.11
CA VAL A 131 11.25 -3.27 -14.69
C VAL A 131 10.17 -2.98 -15.73
N LEU A 132 9.17 -2.13 -15.40
CA LEU A 132 8.08 -1.81 -16.31
C LEU A 132 8.49 -0.87 -17.45
N GLY A 133 9.60 -0.15 -17.33
CA GLY A 133 10.17 0.71 -18.37
C GLY A 133 10.92 -0.04 -19.48
N ARG A 134 11.23 -1.32 -19.30
CA ARG A 134 11.90 -2.12 -20.32
C ARG A 134 10.98 -2.43 -21.50
N GLU A 135 11.49 -2.27 -22.73
CA GLU A 135 10.72 -2.56 -23.96
C GLU A 135 10.22 -4.01 -24.01
N THR A 136 11.03 -4.96 -23.56
CA THR A 136 10.67 -6.39 -23.52
C THR A 136 9.45 -6.64 -22.64
N VAL A 137 9.39 -6.00 -21.48
CA VAL A 137 8.23 -6.08 -20.56
C VAL A 137 7.01 -5.41 -21.18
N THR A 138 7.19 -4.26 -21.84
CA THR A 138 6.09 -3.55 -22.54
C THR A 138 5.44 -4.47 -23.58
N ARG A 139 6.23 -5.15 -24.40
CA ARG A 139 5.75 -6.09 -25.40
C ARG A 139 5.01 -7.30 -24.80
N LEU A 140 5.44 -7.77 -23.61
CA LEU A 140 4.73 -8.86 -22.89
C LEU A 140 3.33 -8.44 -22.43
N PHE A 141 3.17 -7.19 -22.00
CA PHE A 141 1.86 -6.64 -21.64
C PHE A 141 0.96 -6.40 -22.85
N GLU A 142 1.51 -5.92 -23.97
CA GLU A 142 0.79 -5.70 -25.22
C GLU A 142 0.34 -7.01 -25.86
N ALA A 143 1.20 -8.02 -25.92
CA ALA A 143 0.85 -9.35 -26.44
C ALA A 143 -0.31 -9.97 -25.65
N ASN A 144 -0.34 -9.78 -24.33
CA ASN A 144 -1.40 -10.31 -23.48
C ASN A 144 -2.71 -9.49 -23.59
N ALA A 145 -2.62 -8.21 -23.95
CA ALA A 145 -3.78 -7.36 -24.20
C ALA A 145 -4.50 -7.74 -25.51
N ILE A 146 -3.72 -8.16 -26.54
CA ILE A 146 -4.27 -8.59 -27.84
C ILE A 146 -4.89 -9.99 -27.76
N SER A 147 -4.37 -10.85 -26.89
CA SER A 147 -4.89 -12.23 -26.72
C SER A 147 -6.09 -12.35 -25.76
N ALA A 148 -6.47 -11.27 -25.10
CA ALA A 148 -7.65 -11.24 -24.24
C ALA A 148 -8.92 -11.10 -25.10
N PRO A 149 -9.93 -12.00 -25.00
CA PRO A 149 -11.18 -11.83 -25.72
C PRO A 149 -11.86 -10.52 -25.27
N PRO A 150 -12.54 -9.80 -26.20
CA PRO A 150 -13.31 -8.60 -25.84
C PRO A 150 -14.38 -8.97 -24.84
N ALA A 151 -14.48 -8.16 -23.78
CA ALA A 151 -15.49 -8.34 -22.71
C ALA A 151 -16.89 -7.99 -23.23
#